data_8125110fd79c47318ffbe651e3136b8b
#
_entry.id   8125110fd79c47318ffbe651e3136b8b
#
_cell.length_a   1.000
_cell.length_b   1.000
_cell.length_c   1.000
_cell.angle_alpha   90.00
_cell.angle_beta   90.00
_cell.angle_gamma   90.00
#
_symmetry.space_group_name_H-M   'P 1'
#
loop_
_entity.id
_entity.type
_entity.pdbx_description
1 polymer ?
#
loop_
_entity_poly.entity_id
_entity_poly.type
_entity_poly.pdbx_seq_one_letter_code
_entity_poly.pdbx_strand_id
1 'polypeptide(L)'
;MNHKRNYNRHPFRKRWGQNFLMDINLLEKIVRTIEPESDDKFLEIGPGEGALTARIFPKVDSLVSIEIDPLLIKSLKKQSNLKGVEIIHGDILNQNIDELPINNPVRIFGNIPYNITSPIIFWLIEQLDFWSDTHIMMQREVAERLCAKVGTKSYGRLTVVVGAYLDIKYCFTIKPDVFIPKPKVESAIVKLSKKEQALIDDKKYIRFNKLVSAAFSQRRKMLRNTLRGWDISREVKERIDFTRRPESLTISEFASMV
;
A
#
# COMPACT_ATOMS: atom_id res chain seq x y z
N MET A 1 39.50 -0.96 -9.96
CA MET A 1 38.97 -1.16 -11.32
C MET A 1 37.48 -0.86 -11.31
N ASN A 2 37.07 0.27 -11.91
CA ASN A 2 35.71 0.73 -11.96
C ASN A 2 34.92 -0.10 -12.98
N HIS A 3 34.13 -1.06 -12.54
CA HIS A 3 33.13 -1.73 -13.39
C HIS A 3 31.93 -0.77 -13.57
N LYS A 4 32.03 0.12 -14.54
CA LYS A 4 30.86 0.77 -15.12
C LYS A 4 30.05 -0.34 -15.80
N ARG A 5 29.04 -0.91 -15.10
CA ARG A 5 28.02 -1.71 -15.74
C ARG A 5 27.29 -0.81 -16.74
N ASN A 6 27.43 -1.10 -18.02
CA ASN A 6 26.63 -0.53 -19.09
C ASN A 6 25.18 -1.01 -18.85
N TYR A 7 24.41 -0.23 -18.09
CA TYR A 7 22.97 -0.40 -18.07
C TYR A 7 22.47 0.02 -19.45
N ASN A 8 22.01 -0.93 -20.26
CA ASN A 8 21.08 -0.66 -21.37
C ASN A 8 19.87 -0.01 -20.73
N ARG A 9 19.86 1.33 -20.66
CA ARG A 9 18.86 2.10 -19.94
C ARG A 9 17.52 1.84 -20.61
N HIS A 10 16.65 1.10 -19.90
CA HIS A 10 15.24 1.09 -20.21
C HIS A 10 14.77 2.55 -20.34
N PRO A 11 14.09 2.96 -21.43
CA PRO A 11 13.60 4.32 -21.54
C PRO A 11 12.57 4.56 -20.45
N PHE A 12 12.95 5.37 -19.45
CA PHE A 12 12.07 5.73 -18.33
C PHE A 12 10.75 6.29 -18.88
N ARG A 13 9.67 5.59 -18.63
CA ARG A 13 8.35 6.04 -19.07
C ARG A 13 7.71 6.85 -17.95
N LYS A 14 7.77 8.18 -18.05
CA LYS A 14 7.11 9.11 -17.11
C LYS A 14 5.64 8.76 -16.85
N ARG A 15 4.99 8.18 -17.85
CA ARG A 15 3.59 7.74 -17.81
C ARG A 15 3.33 6.69 -16.71
N TRP A 16 4.32 5.86 -16.33
CA TRP A 16 4.18 4.83 -15.31
C TRP A 16 4.71 5.26 -13.93
N GLY A 17 5.29 6.48 -13.82
CA GLY A 17 5.83 6.98 -12.55
C GLY A 17 6.96 6.14 -11.96
N GLN A 18 7.73 5.47 -12.81
CA GLN A 18 8.78 4.51 -12.41
C GLN A 18 9.96 5.20 -11.74
N ASN A 19 10.36 4.73 -10.55
CA ASN A 19 11.57 5.09 -9.82
C ASN A 19 12.26 3.80 -9.39
N PHE A 20 13.37 3.44 -10.05
CA PHE A 20 14.09 2.19 -9.77
C PHE A 20 15.07 2.36 -8.62
N LEU A 21 15.06 1.41 -7.71
CA LEU A 21 15.94 1.38 -6.54
C LEU A 21 17.30 0.80 -6.94
N MET A 22 18.39 1.54 -6.65
CA MET A 22 19.73 1.18 -7.08
C MET A 22 20.69 0.86 -5.92
N ASP A 23 20.36 1.27 -4.70
CA ASP A 23 21.21 1.10 -3.53
C ASP A 23 21.10 -0.32 -2.96
N ILE A 24 22.23 -1.06 -3.01
CA ILE A 24 22.28 -2.47 -2.58
C ILE A 24 22.02 -2.58 -1.07
N ASN A 25 22.56 -1.69 -0.25
CA ASN A 25 22.40 -1.75 1.21
C ASN A 25 20.95 -1.50 1.61
N LEU A 26 20.29 -0.61 0.87
CA LEU A 26 18.86 -0.34 1.08
C LEU A 26 17.99 -1.53 0.63
N LEU A 27 18.29 -2.14 -0.52
CA LEU A 27 17.62 -3.36 -0.97
C LEU A 27 17.72 -4.47 0.09
N GLU A 28 18.92 -4.71 0.65
CA GLU A 28 19.10 -5.68 1.73
C GLU A 28 18.36 -5.28 3.02
N LYS A 29 18.29 -3.98 3.34
CA LYS A 29 17.50 -3.49 4.47
C LYS A 29 16.02 -3.76 4.27
N ILE A 30 15.49 -3.55 3.06
CA ILE A 30 14.09 -3.84 2.72
C ILE A 30 13.82 -5.33 2.89
N VAL A 31 14.67 -6.20 2.35
CA VAL A 31 14.53 -7.67 2.48
C VAL A 31 14.51 -8.08 3.96
N ARG A 32 15.44 -7.56 4.78
CA ARG A 32 15.43 -7.81 6.23
C ARG A 32 14.17 -7.31 6.93
N THR A 33 13.54 -6.24 6.43
CA THR A 33 12.30 -5.70 7.00
C THR A 33 11.08 -6.53 6.60
N ILE A 34 11.10 -7.13 5.42
CA ILE A 34 10.07 -8.05 4.94
C ILE A 34 10.16 -9.40 5.68
N GLU A 35 11.38 -9.81 6.08
CA GLU A 35 11.65 -11.08 6.78
C GLU A 35 11.05 -12.27 6.01
N PRO A 36 11.51 -12.56 4.75
CA PRO A 36 11.00 -13.68 3.98
C PRO A 36 11.43 -15.02 4.58
N GLU A 37 10.50 -15.97 4.69
CA GLU A 37 10.70 -17.33 5.16
C GLU A 37 10.53 -18.35 4.02
N SER A 38 11.06 -19.56 4.19
CA SER A 38 11.16 -20.56 3.10
C SER A 38 9.81 -21.11 2.62
N ASP A 39 8.76 -21.01 3.43
CA ASP A 39 7.40 -21.44 3.12
C ASP A 39 6.48 -20.28 2.69
N ASP A 40 7.02 -19.05 2.67
CA ASP A 40 6.29 -17.87 2.21
C ASP A 40 5.94 -17.95 0.73
N LYS A 41 4.76 -17.42 0.41
CA LYS A 41 4.27 -17.19 -0.94
C LYS A 41 4.08 -15.70 -1.14
N PHE A 42 4.76 -15.13 -2.13
CA PHE A 42 4.76 -13.70 -2.33
C PHE A 42 4.11 -13.28 -3.64
N LEU A 43 3.33 -12.21 -3.56
CA LEU A 43 2.92 -11.39 -4.69
C LEU A 43 3.72 -10.09 -4.71
N GLU A 44 4.47 -9.84 -5.77
CA GLU A 44 5.19 -8.59 -5.99
C GLU A 44 4.41 -7.66 -6.92
N ILE A 45 4.17 -6.44 -6.47
CA ILE A 45 3.52 -5.40 -7.27
C ILE A 45 4.59 -4.51 -7.90
N GLY A 46 4.72 -4.57 -9.23
CA GLY A 46 5.67 -3.75 -9.98
C GLY A 46 7.14 -4.14 -9.73
N PRO A 47 7.61 -5.30 -10.18
CA PRO A 47 9.01 -5.75 -10.00
C PRO A 47 10.03 -4.81 -10.63
N GLY A 48 9.63 -3.99 -11.61
CA GLY A 48 10.52 -3.08 -12.29
C GLY A 48 11.66 -3.82 -13.01
N GLU A 49 12.90 -3.54 -12.62
CA GLU A 49 14.08 -4.26 -13.14
C GLU A 49 14.40 -5.57 -12.37
N GLY A 50 13.57 -5.95 -11.38
CA GLY A 50 13.71 -7.19 -10.62
C GLY A 50 14.70 -7.11 -9.44
N ALA A 51 15.00 -5.92 -8.96
CA ALA A 51 16.01 -5.72 -7.92
C ALA A 51 15.61 -6.34 -6.56
N LEU A 52 14.34 -6.25 -6.16
CA LEU A 52 13.80 -6.92 -4.98
C LEU A 52 13.44 -8.37 -5.28
N THR A 53 12.83 -8.64 -6.43
CA THR A 53 12.50 -9.99 -6.92
C THR A 53 13.68 -10.95 -6.77
N ALA A 54 14.86 -10.55 -7.29
CA ALA A 54 16.08 -11.36 -7.27
C ALA A 54 16.63 -11.66 -5.87
N ARG A 55 16.23 -10.90 -4.86
CA ARG A 55 16.66 -11.06 -3.46
C ARG A 55 15.67 -11.84 -2.61
N ILE A 56 14.40 -11.77 -2.94
CA ILE A 56 13.33 -12.45 -2.20
C ILE A 56 13.09 -13.84 -2.77
N PHE A 57 13.01 -13.99 -4.09
CA PHE A 57 12.69 -15.26 -4.74
C PHE A 57 13.54 -16.46 -4.28
N PRO A 58 14.87 -16.36 -4.08
CA PRO A 58 15.68 -17.49 -3.60
C PRO A 58 15.42 -17.92 -2.15
N LYS A 59 14.58 -17.20 -1.41
CA LYS A 59 14.33 -17.39 0.04
C LYS A 59 12.94 -17.90 0.36
N VAL A 60 12.08 -18.10 -0.65
CA VAL A 60 10.64 -18.31 -0.49
C VAL A 60 10.17 -19.50 -1.32
N ASP A 61 8.99 -20.05 -1.00
CA ASP A 61 8.39 -21.17 -1.74
C ASP A 61 8.02 -20.76 -3.16
N SER A 62 7.32 -19.63 -3.28
CA SER A 62 6.83 -19.17 -4.58
C SER A 62 6.72 -17.64 -4.63
N LEU A 63 6.89 -17.08 -5.84
CA LEU A 63 6.78 -15.66 -6.11
C LEU A 63 6.10 -15.43 -7.45
N VAL A 64 5.01 -14.68 -7.42
CA VAL A 64 4.33 -14.12 -8.60
C VAL A 64 4.56 -12.63 -8.63
N SER A 65 4.92 -12.07 -9.79
CA SER A 65 5.10 -10.64 -9.99
C SER A 65 4.14 -10.11 -11.06
N ILE A 66 3.48 -9.00 -10.80
CA ILE A 66 2.58 -8.32 -11.77
C ILE A 66 3.24 -7.04 -12.23
N GLU A 67 3.45 -6.90 -13.54
CA GLU A 67 4.08 -5.74 -14.17
C GLU A 67 3.22 -5.21 -15.34
N ILE A 68 3.05 -3.89 -15.37
CA ILE A 68 2.24 -3.22 -16.42
C ILE A 68 3.07 -2.85 -17.64
N ASP A 69 4.40 -2.75 -17.52
CA ASP A 69 5.27 -2.37 -18.64
C ASP A 69 5.78 -3.61 -19.39
N PRO A 70 5.31 -3.85 -20.63
CA PRO A 70 5.72 -5.02 -21.42
C PRO A 70 7.21 -5.05 -21.76
N LEU A 71 7.92 -3.91 -21.73
CA LEU A 71 9.36 -3.88 -21.95
C LEU A 71 10.13 -4.41 -20.75
N LEU A 72 9.67 -4.10 -19.53
CA LEU A 72 10.26 -4.64 -18.30
C LEU A 72 10.04 -6.15 -18.23
N ILE A 73 8.85 -6.64 -18.57
CA ILE A 73 8.56 -8.08 -18.63
C ILE A 73 9.55 -8.82 -19.52
N LYS A 74 9.80 -8.28 -20.73
CA LYS A 74 10.79 -8.86 -21.67
C LYS A 74 12.19 -8.88 -21.08
N SER A 75 12.55 -7.88 -20.29
CA SER A 75 13.85 -7.80 -19.61
C SER A 75 13.93 -8.82 -18.44
N LEU A 76 12.89 -8.88 -17.60
CA LEU A 76 12.81 -9.80 -16.48
C LEU A 76 12.90 -11.26 -16.91
N LYS A 77 12.15 -11.66 -17.92
CA LYS A 77 12.14 -13.04 -18.47
C LYS A 77 13.49 -13.49 -19.06
N LYS A 78 14.40 -12.55 -19.35
CA LYS A 78 15.77 -12.87 -19.80
C LYS A 78 16.78 -13.06 -18.66
N GLN A 79 16.42 -12.70 -17.45
CA GLN A 79 17.30 -12.79 -16.28
C GLN A 79 17.33 -14.22 -15.76
N SER A 80 18.51 -14.85 -15.78
CA SER A 80 18.68 -16.27 -15.36
C SER A 80 18.38 -16.49 -13.87
N ASN A 81 18.63 -15.48 -13.03
CA ASN A 81 18.36 -15.50 -11.59
C ASN A 81 16.87 -15.32 -11.23
N LEU A 82 16.01 -15.03 -12.21
CA LEU A 82 14.54 -14.94 -12.06
C LEU A 82 13.83 -16.12 -12.74
N LYS A 83 14.58 -17.12 -13.20
CA LYS A 83 14.00 -18.33 -13.79
C LYS A 83 13.19 -19.09 -12.73
N GLY A 84 11.88 -19.20 -12.95
CA GLY A 84 10.92 -19.78 -12.00
C GLY A 84 9.99 -18.76 -11.34
N VAL A 85 10.29 -17.46 -11.43
CA VAL A 85 9.32 -16.43 -11.05
C VAL A 85 8.22 -16.35 -12.10
N GLU A 86 6.95 -16.46 -11.69
CA GLU A 86 5.81 -16.24 -12.57
C GLU A 86 5.61 -14.72 -12.76
N ILE A 87 5.80 -14.25 -14.01
CA ILE A 87 5.68 -12.82 -14.35
C ILE A 87 4.46 -12.61 -15.22
N ILE A 88 3.46 -11.95 -14.66
CA ILE A 88 2.16 -11.66 -15.29
C ILE A 88 2.16 -10.23 -15.83
N HIS A 89 1.74 -10.07 -17.09
CA HIS A 89 1.49 -8.77 -17.67
C HIS A 89 0.10 -8.29 -17.28
N GLY A 90 0.02 -7.20 -16.52
CA GLY A 90 -1.29 -6.66 -16.12
C GLY A 90 -1.19 -5.42 -15.23
N ASP A 91 -2.35 -4.77 -15.07
CA ASP A 91 -2.56 -3.77 -14.04
C ASP A 91 -3.04 -4.47 -12.78
N ILE A 92 -2.33 -4.28 -11.66
CA ILE A 92 -2.68 -4.88 -10.36
C ILE A 92 -4.12 -4.53 -9.93
N LEU A 93 -4.59 -3.34 -10.24
CA LEU A 93 -5.93 -2.88 -9.87
C LEU A 93 -7.06 -3.64 -10.59
N ASN A 94 -6.73 -4.39 -11.64
CA ASN A 94 -7.64 -5.23 -12.41
C ASN A 94 -7.46 -6.73 -12.13
N GLN A 95 -6.65 -7.09 -11.11
CA GLN A 95 -6.40 -8.48 -10.74
C GLN A 95 -7.17 -8.84 -9.47
N ASN A 96 -7.61 -10.10 -9.39
CA ASN A 96 -8.07 -10.72 -8.16
C ASN A 96 -6.99 -11.68 -7.67
N ILE A 97 -6.62 -11.59 -6.38
CA ILE A 97 -5.51 -12.42 -5.83
C ILE A 97 -5.87 -13.91 -5.89
N ASP A 98 -7.12 -14.28 -5.70
CA ASP A 98 -7.61 -15.68 -5.76
C ASP A 98 -7.55 -16.30 -7.15
N GLU A 99 -7.49 -15.49 -8.21
CA GLU A 99 -7.35 -15.95 -9.60
C GLU A 99 -5.86 -16.09 -10.03
N LEU A 100 -4.92 -15.64 -9.22
CA LEU A 100 -3.49 -15.72 -9.54
C LEU A 100 -2.95 -17.15 -9.35
N PRO A 101 -1.94 -17.56 -10.13
CA PRO A 101 -1.33 -18.90 -10.03
C PRO A 101 -0.43 -19.03 -8.79
N ILE A 102 -0.97 -18.74 -7.62
CA ILE A 102 -0.30 -18.82 -6.32
C ILE A 102 -1.31 -19.19 -5.24
N ASN A 103 -0.92 -20.03 -4.29
CA ASN A 103 -1.81 -20.41 -3.20
C ASN A 103 -1.94 -19.32 -2.15
N ASN A 104 -3.15 -19.04 -1.72
CA ASN A 104 -3.47 -18.05 -0.69
C ASN A 104 -3.38 -18.62 0.74
N PRO A 105 -3.20 -17.78 1.77
CA PRO A 105 -2.91 -16.36 1.68
C PRO A 105 -1.48 -16.07 1.24
N VAL A 106 -1.30 -14.98 0.49
CA VAL A 106 0.03 -14.50 0.07
C VAL A 106 0.53 -13.38 0.98
N ARG A 107 1.84 -13.18 1.02
CA ARG A 107 2.48 -11.94 1.50
C ARG A 107 2.73 -11.03 0.30
N ILE A 108 2.60 -9.73 0.48
CA ILE A 108 2.71 -8.78 -0.64
C ILE A 108 3.87 -7.80 -0.41
N PHE A 109 4.61 -7.49 -1.45
CA PHE A 109 5.55 -6.38 -1.41
C PHE A 109 5.58 -5.63 -2.75
N GLY A 110 6.07 -4.38 -2.72
CA GLY A 110 6.23 -3.62 -3.95
C GLY A 110 6.81 -2.23 -3.77
N ASN A 111 7.53 -1.80 -4.79
CA ASN A 111 7.93 -0.40 -4.98
C ASN A 111 6.96 0.24 -5.97
N ILE A 112 5.79 0.67 -5.46
CA ILE A 112 4.68 1.08 -6.31
C ILE A 112 4.80 2.54 -6.78
N PRO A 113 4.31 2.86 -7.99
CA PRO A 113 4.20 4.25 -8.43
C PRO A 113 3.33 5.08 -7.49
N TYR A 114 3.78 6.30 -7.17
CA TYR A 114 3.13 7.13 -6.13
C TYR A 114 1.70 7.54 -6.46
N ASN A 115 1.37 7.68 -7.73
CA ASN A 115 0.03 8.07 -8.20
C ASN A 115 -1.03 6.99 -7.98
N ILE A 116 -0.65 5.72 -7.79
CA ILE A 116 -1.58 4.61 -7.58
C ILE A 116 -1.53 4.04 -6.15
N THR A 117 -0.78 4.66 -5.24
CA THR A 117 -0.66 4.20 -3.83
C THR A 117 -2.02 4.05 -3.16
N SER A 118 -2.87 5.10 -3.19
CA SER A 118 -4.20 5.02 -2.55
C SER A 118 -5.12 4.00 -3.23
N PRO A 119 -5.25 3.93 -4.56
CA PRO A 119 -5.96 2.84 -5.22
C PRO A 119 -5.51 1.45 -4.79
N ILE A 120 -4.19 1.18 -4.71
CA ILE A 120 -3.67 -0.12 -4.27
C ILE A 120 -4.06 -0.43 -2.81
N ILE A 121 -4.00 0.56 -1.91
CA ILE A 121 -4.41 0.34 -0.51
C ILE A 121 -5.90 -0.04 -0.42
N PHE A 122 -6.77 0.59 -1.22
CA PHE A 122 -8.19 0.23 -1.25
C PHE A 122 -8.41 -1.14 -1.89
N TRP A 123 -7.69 -1.46 -2.96
CA TRP A 123 -7.69 -2.78 -3.58
C TRP A 123 -7.26 -3.88 -2.57
N LEU A 124 -6.26 -3.62 -1.71
CA LEU A 124 -5.87 -4.54 -0.63
C LEU A 124 -7.00 -4.77 0.38
N ILE A 125 -7.78 -3.73 0.72
CA ILE A 125 -8.93 -3.87 1.62
C ILE A 125 -10.04 -4.72 0.98
N GLU A 126 -10.26 -4.59 -0.32
CA GLU A 126 -11.26 -5.37 -1.06
C GLU A 126 -10.87 -6.86 -1.19
N GLN A 127 -9.61 -7.21 -0.91
CA GLN A 127 -9.06 -8.56 -1.05
C GLN A 127 -8.47 -9.12 0.25
N LEU A 128 -8.99 -8.68 1.40
CA LEU A 128 -8.47 -9.03 2.73
C LEU A 128 -8.32 -10.53 2.98
N ASP A 129 -9.16 -11.38 2.41
CA ASP A 129 -9.13 -12.83 2.65
C ASP A 129 -7.93 -13.53 2.01
N PHE A 130 -7.31 -12.91 1.00
CA PHE A 130 -6.33 -13.57 0.14
C PHE A 130 -4.86 -13.21 0.46
N TRP A 131 -4.60 -12.31 1.41
CA TRP A 131 -3.23 -11.95 1.82
C TRP A 131 -3.08 -11.84 3.34
N SER A 132 -1.86 -11.96 3.85
CA SER A 132 -1.55 -11.92 5.30
C SER A 132 -0.94 -10.59 5.74
N ASP A 133 0.14 -10.17 5.10
CA ASP A 133 0.78 -8.87 5.31
C ASP A 133 1.31 -8.27 4.02
N THR A 134 1.57 -6.97 4.06
CA THR A 134 2.02 -6.22 2.89
C THR A 134 3.12 -5.23 3.28
N HIS A 135 4.21 -5.18 2.51
CA HIS A 135 5.28 -4.19 2.64
C HIS A 135 5.35 -3.33 1.40
N ILE A 136 4.89 -2.09 1.48
CA ILE A 136 4.81 -1.18 0.32
C ILE A 136 5.70 0.03 0.53
N MET A 137 6.45 0.35 -0.54
CA MET A 137 7.13 1.62 -0.66
C MET A 137 6.21 2.67 -1.25
N MET A 138 6.10 3.81 -0.59
CA MET A 138 5.23 4.92 -0.99
C MET A 138 5.85 6.27 -0.67
N GLN A 139 5.23 7.38 -1.09
CA GLN A 139 5.65 8.71 -0.65
C GLN A 139 5.56 8.83 0.87
N ARG A 140 6.57 9.48 1.49
CA ARG A 140 6.63 9.70 2.94
C ARG A 140 5.37 10.38 3.48
N GLU A 141 4.85 11.39 2.79
CA GLU A 141 3.62 12.08 3.19
C GLU A 141 2.41 11.14 3.29
N VAL A 142 2.26 10.22 2.33
CA VAL A 142 1.17 9.23 2.34
C VAL A 142 1.34 8.25 3.50
N ALA A 143 2.57 7.78 3.75
CA ALA A 143 2.90 6.92 4.89
C ALA A 143 2.59 7.61 6.23
N GLU A 144 2.98 8.89 6.37
CA GLU A 144 2.68 9.69 7.56
C GLU A 144 1.16 9.90 7.77
N ARG A 145 0.40 10.04 6.69
CA ARG A 145 -1.07 10.13 6.76
C ARG A 145 -1.71 8.81 7.16
N LEU A 146 -1.20 7.68 6.69
CA LEU A 146 -1.68 6.36 7.11
C LEU A 146 -1.45 6.12 8.60
N CYS A 147 -0.27 6.49 9.12
CA CYS A 147 0.13 6.28 10.51
C CYS A 147 -0.27 7.43 11.45
N ALA A 148 -1.07 8.40 10.98
CA ALA A 148 -1.37 9.60 11.72
C ALA A 148 -2.22 9.32 12.97
N LYS A 149 -1.92 10.01 14.07
CA LYS A 149 -2.69 9.96 15.32
C LYS A 149 -3.85 10.95 15.28
N VAL A 150 -4.93 10.64 15.99
CA VAL A 150 -6.07 11.52 16.19
C VAL A 150 -5.62 12.91 16.65
N GLY A 151 -6.23 13.95 16.09
CA GLY A 151 -5.93 15.36 16.42
C GLY A 151 -4.74 15.94 15.66
N THR A 152 -3.99 15.17 14.89
CA THR A 152 -2.86 15.66 14.10
C THR A 152 -3.31 16.21 12.74
N LYS A 153 -2.47 17.09 12.14
CA LYS A 153 -2.72 17.65 10.81
C LYS A 153 -2.81 16.58 9.71
N SER A 154 -2.06 15.49 9.85
CA SER A 154 -2.02 14.40 8.88
C SER A 154 -3.20 13.43 9.00
N TYR A 155 -3.90 13.41 10.14
CA TYR A 155 -5.07 12.57 10.36
C TYR A 155 -6.21 12.95 9.41
N GLY A 156 -6.77 11.97 8.72
CA GLY A 156 -7.78 12.24 7.70
C GLY A 156 -8.51 10.99 7.20
N ARG A 157 -9.25 11.15 6.10
CA ARG A 157 -10.03 10.07 5.50
C ARG A 157 -9.21 8.79 5.31
N LEU A 158 -7.99 8.89 4.74
CA LEU A 158 -7.15 7.72 4.48
C LEU A 158 -6.81 6.98 5.77
N THR A 159 -6.42 7.72 6.83
CA THR A 159 -6.13 7.16 8.16
C THR A 159 -7.33 6.38 8.71
N VAL A 160 -8.52 6.99 8.66
CA VAL A 160 -9.74 6.42 9.25
C VAL A 160 -10.22 5.20 8.47
N VAL A 161 -10.32 5.30 7.14
CA VAL A 161 -10.83 4.20 6.32
C VAL A 161 -9.89 3.00 6.37
N VAL A 162 -8.59 3.22 6.20
CA VAL A 162 -7.61 2.12 6.20
C VAL A 162 -7.43 1.53 7.60
N GLY A 163 -7.34 2.39 8.63
CA GLY A 163 -7.18 1.95 10.01
C GLY A 163 -8.39 1.24 10.61
N ALA A 164 -9.56 1.25 9.93
CA ALA A 164 -10.70 0.43 10.33
C ALA A 164 -10.50 -1.06 10.02
N TYR A 165 -9.66 -1.41 9.06
CA TYR A 165 -9.38 -2.76 8.58
C TYR A 165 -7.97 -3.25 8.88
N LEU A 166 -6.98 -2.34 8.85
CA LEU A 166 -5.56 -2.67 8.87
C LEU A 166 -4.85 -2.04 10.07
N ASP A 167 -3.87 -2.75 10.59
CA ASP A 167 -2.82 -2.22 11.43
C ASP A 167 -1.66 -1.75 10.57
N ILE A 168 -1.12 -0.58 10.88
CA ILE A 168 -0.17 0.13 10.02
C ILE A 168 1.09 0.42 10.82
N LYS A 169 2.23 -0.07 10.32
CA LYS A 169 3.55 0.17 10.89
C LYS A 169 4.42 0.97 9.91
N TYR A 170 4.84 2.17 10.31
CA TYR A 170 5.88 2.92 9.61
C TYR A 170 7.23 2.28 9.89
N CYS A 171 7.87 1.70 8.87
CA CYS A 171 9.14 1.00 9.06
C CYS A 171 10.32 1.96 9.05
N PHE A 172 10.54 2.67 7.94
CA PHE A 172 11.61 3.69 7.82
C PHE A 172 11.44 4.59 6.60
N THR A 173 12.13 5.74 6.64
CA THR A 173 12.21 6.72 5.53
C THR A 173 13.35 6.37 4.58
N ILE A 174 13.15 6.69 3.30
CA ILE A 174 14.12 6.50 2.20
C ILE A 174 14.35 7.83 1.50
N LYS A 175 15.62 8.21 1.39
CA LYS A 175 16.02 9.44 0.69
C LYS A 175 15.90 9.29 -0.83
N PRO A 176 15.64 10.38 -1.56
CA PRO A 176 15.48 10.34 -3.02
C PRO A 176 16.72 9.90 -3.81
N ASP A 177 17.92 10.07 -3.24
CA ASP A 177 19.21 9.85 -3.93
C ASP A 177 19.47 8.40 -4.34
N VAL A 178 18.73 7.45 -3.75
CA VAL A 178 18.88 6.01 -4.01
C VAL A 178 18.06 5.52 -5.20
N PHE A 179 17.29 6.41 -5.85
CA PHE A 179 16.44 6.09 -6.99
C PHE A 179 16.94 6.68 -8.31
N ILE A 180 16.64 5.97 -9.40
CA ILE A 180 16.81 6.46 -10.78
C ILE A 180 15.51 6.23 -11.56
N PRO A 181 14.87 7.29 -12.10
CA PRO A 181 15.14 8.70 -11.86
C PRO A 181 14.88 9.11 -10.40
N LYS A 182 15.57 10.14 -9.92
CA LYS A 182 15.41 10.66 -8.56
C LYS A 182 14.02 11.29 -8.40
N PRO A 183 13.19 10.84 -7.44
CA PRO A 183 11.92 11.48 -7.13
C PRO A 183 12.14 12.83 -6.45
N LYS A 184 11.10 13.69 -6.47
CA LYS A 184 11.14 15.01 -5.83
C LYS A 184 10.92 14.96 -4.32
N VAL A 185 10.46 13.83 -3.79
CA VAL A 185 10.04 13.65 -2.40
C VAL A 185 10.67 12.41 -1.80
N GLU A 186 10.77 12.36 -0.48
CA GLU A 186 11.19 11.15 0.24
C GLU A 186 10.13 10.06 0.14
N SER A 187 10.58 8.82 0.22
CA SER A 187 9.73 7.62 0.30
C SER A 187 9.76 7.04 1.72
N ALA A 188 8.88 6.10 1.98
CA ALA A 188 8.89 5.29 3.18
C ALA A 188 8.45 3.86 2.87
N ILE A 189 8.93 2.90 3.66
CA ILE A 189 8.38 1.55 3.72
C ILE A 189 7.33 1.53 4.83
N VAL A 190 6.17 0.99 4.50
CA VAL A 190 5.06 0.77 5.44
C VAL A 190 4.69 -0.71 5.40
N LYS A 191 4.54 -1.31 6.58
CA LYS A 191 3.91 -2.63 6.74
C LYS A 191 2.43 -2.43 7.03
N LEU A 192 1.58 -3.15 6.30
CA LEU A 192 0.15 -3.28 6.55
C LEU A 192 -0.13 -4.72 6.95
N SER A 193 -0.91 -4.92 8.02
CA SER A 193 -1.36 -6.24 8.46
C SER A 193 -2.86 -6.19 8.68
N LYS A 194 -3.56 -7.29 8.47
CA LYS A 194 -5.00 -7.36 8.78
C LYS A 194 -5.19 -7.19 10.30
N LYS A 195 -6.24 -6.51 10.69
CA LYS A 195 -6.70 -6.56 12.08
C LYS A 195 -7.27 -7.95 12.39
N GLU A 196 -7.07 -8.44 13.60
CA GLU A 196 -7.74 -9.66 14.07
C GLU A 196 -9.25 -9.54 13.93
N GLN A 197 -9.79 -8.35 14.20
CA GLN A 197 -11.19 -8.03 13.99
C GLN A 197 -11.29 -6.64 13.33
N ALA A 198 -11.80 -6.61 12.11
CA ALA A 198 -12.11 -5.36 11.43
C ALA A 198 -13.19 -4.60 12.21
N LEU A 199 -13.06 -3.26 12.28
CA LEU A 199 -14.05 -2.42 12.97
C LEU A 199 -15.35 -2.25 12.18
N ILE A 200 -15.34 -2.61 10.91
CA ILE A 200 -16.44 -2.45 9.96
C ILE A 200 -16.66 -3.77 9.23
N ASP A 201 -17.87 -4.23 9.17
CA ASP A 201 -18.32 -5.34 8.33
C ASP A 201 -18.22 -4.95 6.84
N ASP A 202 -17.82 -5.88 5.97
CA ASP A 202 -17.65 -5.64 4.53
C ASP A 202 -18.91 -5.09 3.87
N LYS A 203 -20.09 -5.55 4.31
CA LYS A 203 -21.39 -5.05 3.82
C LYS A 203 -21.59 -3.56 4.13
N LYS A 204 -20.90 -3.03 5.13
CA LYS A 204 -20.97 -1.63 5.57
C LYS A 204 -19.85 -0.76 4.97
N TYR A 205 -18.86 -1.35 4.29
CA TYR A 205 -17.68 -0.64 3.74
C TYR A 205 -18.06 0.58 2.91
N ILE A 206 -18.97 0.42 1.95
CA ILE A 206 -19.39 1.52 1.06
C ILE A 206 -20.02 2.68 1.86
N ARG A 207 -20.88 2.36 2.82
CA ARG A 207 -21.53 3.36 3.69
C ARG A 207 -20.50 4.05 4.56
N PHE A 208 -19.60 3.30 5.20
CA PHE A 208 -18.53 3.81 6.03
C PHE A 208 -17.60 4.76 5.26
N ASN A 209 -17.13 4.35 4.10
CA ASN A 209 -16.25 5.14 3.25
C ASN A 209 -16.90 6.46 2.79
N LYS A 210 -18.21 6.41 2.44
CA LYS A 210 -18.99 7.61 2.10
C LYS A 210 -19.15 8.54 3.31
N LEU A 211 -19.46 8.01 4.48
CA LEU A 211 -19.62 8.78 5.73
C LEU A 211 -18.33 9.49 6.10
N VAL A 212 -17.20 8.77 6.13
CA VAL A 212 -15.89 9.34 6.44
C VAL A 212 -15.49 10.39 5.39
N SER A 213 -15.78 10.13 4.10
CA SER A 213 -15.54 11.11 3.02
C SER A 213 -16.34 12.41 3.24
N ALA A 214 -17.62 12.29 3.61
CA ALA A 214 -18.47 13.43 3.92
C ALA A 214 -17.96 14.20 5.14
N ALA A 215 -17.58 13.50 6.21
CA ALA A 215 -17.05 14.11 7.42
C ALA A 215 -15.79 14.94 7.12
N PHE A 216 -14.86 14.43 6.32
CA PHE A 216 -13.61 15.11 5.97
C PHE A 216 -13.73 16.06 4.76
N SER A 217 -14.89 16.19 4.13
CA SER A 217 -15.10 17.11 2.97
C SER A 217 -14.78 18.56 3.31
N GLN A 218 -15.03 18.97 4.56
CA GLN A 218 -14.76 20.30 5.08
C GLN A 218 -14.12 20.22 6.47
N ARG A 219 -12.81 19.92 6.54
CA ARG A 219 -12.06 19.69 7.79
C ARG A 219 -12.29 20.70 8.91
N ARG A 220 -12.46 21.99 8.56
CA ARG A 220 -12.65 23.07 9.55
C ARG A 220 -14.08 23.16 10.10
N LYS A 221 -15.03 22.40 9.55
CA LYS A 221 -16.42 22.40 10.01
C LYS A 221 -16.66 21.29 11.05
N MET A 222 -17.63 21.53 11.92
CA MET A 222 -18.13 20.57 12.90
C MET A 222 -18.86 19.41 12.18
N LEU A 223 -18.86 18.22 12.76
CA LEU A 223 -19.56 17.04 12.20
C LEU A 223 -21.03 17.28 11.94
N ARG A 224 -21.73 18.00 12.84
CA ARG A 224 -23.15 18.34 12.64
C ARG A 224 -23.44 19.06 11.31
N ASN A 225 -22.44 19.74 10.74
CA ASN A 225 -22.56 20.43 9.47
C ASN A 225 -22.24 19.52 8.28
N THR A 226 -21.18 18.70 8.39
CA THR A 226 -20.69 17.83 7.30
C THR A 226 -21.50 16.54 7.17
N LEU A 227 -22.09 16.08 8.28
CA LEU A 227 -22.94 14.89 8.34
C LEU A 227 -24.44 15.24 8.46
N ARG A 228 -24.83 16.47 8.13
CA ARG A 228 -26.24 16.87 8.09
C ARG A 228 -27.03 15.99 7.11
N GLY A 229 -28.13 15.42 7.58
CA GLY A 229 -28.97 14.54 6.75
C GLY A 229 -28.49 13.08 6.67
N TRP A 230 -27.37 12.72 7.33
CA TRP A 230 -26.99 11.33 7.47
C TRP A 230 -27.87 10.60 8.47
N ASP A 231 -28.29 9.40 8.10
CA ASP A 231 -29.03 8.52 8.98
C ASP A 231 -28.03 7.86 9.97
N ILE A 232 -27.93 8.48 11.15
CA ILE A 232 -27.12 8.03 12.29
C ILE A 232 -28.09 7.85 13.46
N SER A 233 -27.98 6.73 14.17
CA SER A 233 -28.88 6.41 15.27
C SER A 233 -28.86 7.48 16.37
N ARG A 234 -29.98 7.59 17.08
CA ARG A 234 -30.11 8.54 18.20
C ARG A 234 -29.09 8.23 19.31
N GLU A 235 -28.91 6.95 19.62
CA GLU A 235 -27.96 6.48 20.62
C GLU A 235 -26.51 6.94 20.31
N VAL A 236 -26.08 6.84 19.05
CA VAL A 236 -24.76 7.31 18.61
C VAL A 236 -24.65 8.83 18.70
N LYS A 237 -25.72 9.57 18.34
CA LYS A 237 -25.76 11.04 18.46
C LYS A 237 -25.71 11.53 19.91
N GLU A 238 -26.22 10.77 20.87
CA GLU A 238 -26.14 11.08 22.30
C GLU A 238 -24.75 10.78 22.88
N ARG A 239 -24.03 9.77 22.33
CA ARG A 239 -22.70 9.36 22.79
C ARG A 239 -21.56 10.17 22.18
N ILE A 240 -21.70 10.64 20.93
CA ILE A 240 -20.66 11.37 20.21
C ILE A 240 -21.02 12.86 20.14
N ASP A 241 -20.11 13.73 20.56
CA ASP A 241 -20.26 15.18 20.41
C ASP A 241 -20.07 15.61 18.95
N PHE A 242 -21.14 15.91 18.25
CA PHE A 242 -21.16 16.39 16.85
C PHE A 242 -20.72 17.84 16.68
N THR A 243 -20.39 18.57 17.75
CA THR A 243 -19.73 19.88 17.65
C THR A 243 -18.21 19.73 17.39
N ARG A 244 -17.67 18.54 17.59
CA ARG A 244 -16.27 18.22 17.30
C ARG A 244 -16.01 18.24 15.79
N ARG A 245 -14.73 18.44 15.42
CA ARG A 245 -14.25 18.33 14.05
C ARG A 245 -13.86 16.89 13.72
N PRO A 246 -13.88 16.46 12.43
CA PRO A 246 -13.59 15.08 12.05
C PRO A 246 -12.20 14.60 12.51
N GLU A 247 -11.18 15.46 12.51
CA GLU A 247 -9.84 15.08 12.94
C GLU A 247 -9.71 14.75 14.42
N SER A 248 -10.66 15.12 15.25
CA SER A 248 -10.63 14.81 16.68
C SER A 248 -11.34 13.53 17.09
N LEU A 249 -11.99 12.83 16.12
CA LEU A 249 -12.65 11.55 16.38
C LEU A 249 -11.70 10.38 16.17
N THR A 250 -11.89 9.34 16.98
CA THR A 250 -11.23 8.04 16.79
C THR A 250 -11.84 7.26 15.64
N ILE A 251 -11.11 6.26 15.14
CA ILE A 251 -11.62 5.35 14.11
C ILE A 251 -12.85 4.59 14.62
N SER A 252 -12.84 4.16 15.89
CA SER A 252 -13.98 3.45 16.50
C SER A 252 -15.23 4.34 16.64
N GLU A 253 -15.06 5.65 16.91
CA GLU A 253 -16.19 6.58 16.91
C GLU A 253 -16.81 6.69 15.50
N PHE A 254 -15.97 6.77 14.44
CA PHE A 254 -16.49 6.74 13.06
C PHE A 254 -17.17 5.42 12.73
N ALA A 255 -16.59 4.29 13.14
CA ALA A 255 -17.15 2.96 12.90
C ALA A 255 -18.55 2.80 13.54
N SER A 256 -18.76 3.38 14.71
CA SER A 256 -20.06 3.30 15.41
C SER A 256 -21.19 4.09 14.72
N MET A 257 -20.89 4.92 13.72
CA MET A 257 -21.90 5.73 13.00
C MET A 257 -22.58 4.97 11.84
N VAL A 258 -22.18 3.69 11.56
CA VAL A 258 -22.71 2.92 10.43
C VAL A 258 -23.27 1.56 10.83
#